data_d2828e878dda7ad3410f7b2242ca4e93
#
_entry.id   d2828e878dda7ad3410f7b2242ca4e93
#
_cell.length_a   1.000
_cell.length_b   1.000
_cell.length_c   1.000
_cell.angle_alpha   90.00
_cell.angle_beta   90.00
_cell.angle_gamma   90.00
#
_symmetry.space_group_name_H-M   'P 1'
#
loop_
_entity.id
_entity.type
_entity.pdbx_description
1 polymer ?
#
loop_
_entity_poly.entity_id
_entity_poly.type
_entity_poly.pdbx_seq_one_letter_code
_entity_poly.pdbx_strand_id
1 'polypeptide(L)'
;MKSRLGTAATAATVVAALASGAAAEEKLQKLSAGQIRAKIAGMELTDEVHWREVYGRGGTVTSDSMGRKRTGKWRVEKDQLCVEFDKEPPVKCYEVWMSGKKVELRGEGLLPLQGVVEPPTGRK
;
A
#
# COMPACT_ATOMS: atom_id res chain seq x y z
N MET A 1 -44.43 -34.70 51.17
CA MET A 1 -44.09 -34.32 50.60
C MET A 1 -43.59 -33.68 49.76
N LYS A 2 -43.11 -33.26 49.35
CA LYS A 2 -42.87 -32.60 48.56
C LYS A 2 -41.82 -32.23 47.98
N SER A 3 -41.37 -32.21 47.25
CA SER A 3 -40.34 -31.93 46.68
C SER A 3 -40.23 -30.80 46.01
N ARG A 4 -39.46 -30.35 45.97
CA ARG A 4 -39.31 -29.30 45.27
C ARG A 4 -38.33 -29.28 44.39
N LEU A 5 -38.16 -28.99 43.56
CA LEU A 5 -37.38 -28.89 42.59
C LEU A 5 -36.67 -27.72 42.49
N GLY A 6 -35.48 -27.56 42.64
CA GLY A 6 -34.72 -26.39 42.33
C GLY A 6 -34.54 -26.28 40.86
N THR A 7 -35.15 -25.34 40.36
CA THR A 7 -34.83 -25.04 39.02
C THR A 7 -33.53 -24.34 38.98
N ALA A 8 -32.57 -24.98 38.49
CA ALA A 8 -31.32 -24.33 38.24
C ALA A 8 -31.49 -23.45 37.03
N ALA A 9 -31.53 -22.19 37.28
CA ALA A 9 -31.50 -21.25 36.19
C ALA A 9 -30.06 -21.20 35.69
N THR A 10 -29.83 -21.84 34.63
CA THR A 10 -28.55 -21.70 34.00
C THR A 10 -28.54 -20.37 33.29
N ALA A 11 -27.87 -19.43 33.88
CA ALA A 11 -27.59 -18.19 33.19
C ALA A 11 -26.58 -18.51 32.10
N ALA A 12 -27.07 -18.54 30.90
CA ALA A 12 -26.16 -18.64 29.79
C ALA A 12 -25.45 -17.28 29.64
N THR A 13 -24.27 -17.23 30.12
CA THR A 13 -23.47 -16.07 29.85
C THR A 13 -23.07 -16.12 28.39
N VAL A 14 -23.74 -15.35 27.60
CA VAL A 14 -23.30 -15.14 26.27
C VAL A 14 -22.10 -14.22 26.36
N VAL A 15 -20.93 -14.78 26.31
CA VAL A 15 -19.75 -13.99 26.11
C VAL A 15 -19.81 -13.58 24.66
N ALA A 16 -20.31 -12.40 24.43
CA ALA A 16 -20.15 -11.80 23.15
C ALA A 16 -18.64 -11.61 23.02
N ALA A 17 -18.02 -12.50 22.28
CA ALA A 17 -16.70 -12.25 21.84
C ALA A 17 -16.81 -11.00 20.97
N LEU A 18 -16.52 -9.87 21.57
CA LEU A 18 -16.24 -8.72 20.81
C LEU A 18 -15.05 -9.11 19.96
N ALA A 19 -15.34 -9.54 18.76
CA ALA A 19 -14.33 -9.48 17.75
C ALA A 19 -13.89 -8.02 17.77
N SER A 20 -12.91 -7.74 18.57
CA SER A 20 -12.32 -6.45 18.51
C SER A 20 -11.95 -6.23 17.06
N GLY A 21 -12.56 -5.28 16.43
CA GLY A 21 -12.11 -4.80 15.16
C GLY A 21 -10.75 -4.13 15.28
N ALA A 22 -9.89 -4.67 16.10
CA ALA A 22 -8.50 -4.44 15.94
C ALA A 22 -8.23 -4.92 14.54
N ALA A 23 -8.27 -4.01 13.62
CA ALA A 23 -7.84 -4.28 12.30
C ALA A 23 -6.56 -5.04 12.43
N ALA A 24 -6.59 -6.31 12.09
CA ALA A 24 -5.38 -7.05 11.95
C ALA A 24 -4.48 -6.17 11.12
N GLU A 25 -3.36 -5.78 11.66
CA GLU A 25 -2.39 -4.99 10.91
C GLU A 25 -2.21 -5.74 9.62
N GLU A 26 -2.66 -5.12 8.53
CA GLU A 26 -2.51 -5.70 7.23
C GLU A 26 -1.03 -5.86 7.00
N LYS A 27 -0.62 -7.10 6.89
CA LYS A 27 0.79 -7.35 6.64
C LYS A 27 1.11 -6.99 5.23
N LEU A 28 2.02 -6.05 5.07
CA LEU A 28 2.55 -5.73 3.78
C LEU A 28 3.39 -6.91 3.28
N GLN A 29 3.24 -7.24 2.01
CA GLN A 29 4.02 -8.28 1.39
C GLN A 29 4.90 -7.69 0.31
N LYS A 30 6.15 -8.16 0.25
CA LYS A 30 7.08 -7.71 -0.76
C LYS A 30 6.68 -8.28 -2.12
N LEU A 31 6.61 -7.42 -3.12
CA LEU A 31 6.28 -7.83 -4.48
C LEU A 31 7.50 -8.29 -5.26
N SER A 32 7.29 -9.29 -6.11
CA SER A 32 8.28 -9.72 -7.09
C SER A 32 8.27 -8.76 -8.30
N ALA A 33 9.26 -8.88 -9.16
CA ALA A 33 9.34 -8.08 -10.38
C ALA A 33 8.05 -8.14 -11.21
N GLY A 34 7.51 -9.33 -11.43
CA GLY A 34 6.28 -9.49 -12.19
C GLY A 34 5.08 -8.85 -11.51
N GLN A 35 5.01 -8.96 -10.18
CA GLN A 35 3.94 -8.33 -9.42
C GLN A 35 4.04 -6.80 -9.45
N ILE A 36 5.25 -6.27 -9.37
CA ILE A 36 5.45 -4.83 -9.48
C ILE A 36 4.93 -4.32 -10.81
N ARG A 37 5.30 -4.98 -11.91
CA ARG A 37 4.81 -4.58 -13.23
C ARG A 37 3.30 -4.65 -13.32
N ALA A 38 2.71 -5.71 -12.80
CA ALA A 38 1.27 -5.90 -12.86
C ALA A 38 0.50 -4.88 -12.04
N LYS A 39 1.04 -4.46 -10.90
CA LYS A 39 0.34 -3.56 -9.97
C LYS A 39 0.62 -2.09 -10.22
N ILE A 40 1.79 -1.78 -10.74
CA ILE A 40 2.26 -0.38 -10.85
C ILE A 40 2.09 0.20 -12.25
N ALA A 41 2.28 -0.61 -13.30
CA ALA A 41 2.19 -0.09 -14.66
C ALA A 41 0.80 0.48 -14.95
N GLY A 42 0.77 1.74 -15.38
CA GLY A 42 -0.47 2.44 -15.69
C GLY A 42 -1.21 2.95 -14.45
N MET A 43 -0.59 2.90 -13.28
CA MET A 43 -1.25 3.29 -12.04
C MET A 43 -0.62 4.54 -11.43
N GLU A 44 -1.32 5.09 -10.47
CA GLU A 44 -0.88 6.25 -9.72
C GLU A 44 -0.57 5.83 -8.29
N LEU A 45 0.57 6.28 -7.78
CA LEU A 45 0.93 6.12 -6.37
C LEU A 45 0.83 7.50 -5.73
N THR A 46 0.19 7.59 -4.59
CA THR A 46 -0.02 8.88 -3.92
C THR A 46 -0.28 8.70 -2.43
N ASP A 47 0.11 9.69 -1.62
CA ASP A 47 -0.33 9.75 -0.23
C ASP A 47 -1.64 10.55 -0.11
N GLU A 48 -2.17 10.99 -1.26
CA GLU A 48 -3.42 11.76 -1.38
C GLU A 48 -3.32 13.21 -0.89
N VAL A 49 -2.20 13.61 -0.35
CA VAL A 49 -2.03 14.95 0.22
C VAL A 49 -0.82 15.68 -0.37
N HIS A 50 0.34 15.05 -0.32
CA HIS A 50 1.60 15.74 -0.63
C HIS A 50 2.19 15.39 -1.98
N TRP A 51 2.04 14.15 -2.42
CA TRP A 51 2.71 13.71 -3.63
C TRP A 51 1.85 12.75 -4.43
N ARG A 52 2.12 12.73 -5.73
CA ARG A 52 1.46 11.86 -6.68
C ARG A 52 2.43 11.51 -7.78
N GLU A 53 2.51 10.22 -8.09
CA GLU A 53 3.37 9.73 -9.17
C GLU A 53 2.58 8.82 -10.07
N VAL A 54 2.62 9.07 -11.37
CA VAL A 54 1.93 8.24 -12.36
C VAL A 54 2.97 7.45 -13.13
N TYR A 55 2.83 6.13 -13.11
CA TYR A 55 3.75 5.21 -13.73
C TYR A 55 3.16 4.74 -15.06
N GLY A 56 3.54 5.40 -16.14
CA GLY A 56 3.02 5.06 -17.46
C GLY A 56 3.49 3.71 -17.94
N ARG A 57 2.64 3.02 -18.71
CA ARG A 57 2.98 1.70 -19.23
C ARG A 57 4.18 1.69 -20.16
N GLY A 58 4.48 2.82 -20.76
CA GLY A 58 5.64 2.96 -21.63
C GLY A 58 6.96 3.23 -20.92
N GLY A 59 6.95 3.25 -19.59
CA GLY A 59 8.19 3.47 -18.83
C GLY A 59 8.42 4.91 -18.42
N THR A 60 7.46 5.81 -18.64
CA THR A 60 7.56 7.18 -18.19
C THR A 60 6.92 7.32 -16.81
N VAL A 61 7.53 8.09 -15.94
CA VAL A 61 6.95 8.45 -14.66
C VAL A 61 6.83 9.97 -14.58
N THR A 62 5.68 10.44 -14.10
CA THR A 62 5.48 11.86 -13.82
C THR A 62 5.19 12.00 -12.34
N SER A 63 5.77 13.02 -11.73
CA SER A 63 5.63 13.25 -10.30
C SER A 63 5.16 14.67 -10.04
N ASP A 64 4.25 14.81 -9.09
CA ASP A 64 3.84 16.10 -8.57
C ASP A 64 3.98 16.00 -7.05
N SER A 65 4.92 16.74 -6.49
CA SER A 65 5.18 16.73 -5.06
C SER A 65 5.17 18.15 -4.55
N MET A 66 4.16 18.50 -3.78
CA MET A 66 4.02 19.85 -3.22
C MET A 66 4.03 20.92 -4.32
N GLY A 67 3.43 20.61 -5.48
CA GLY A 67 3.41 21.52 -6.62
C GLY A 67 4.62 21.47 -7.51
N ARG A 68 5.67 20.74 -7.13
CA ARG A 68 6.84 20.56 -7.95
C ARG A 68 6.64 19.39 -8.89
N LYS A 69 6.67 19.67 -10.18
CA LYS A 69 6.48 18.64 -11.21
C LYS A 69 7.79 18.15 -11.75
N ARG A 70 7.89 16.83 -11.89
CA ARG A 70 9.07 16.18 -12.45
C ARG A 70 8.62 15.08 -13.40
N THR A 71 9.45 14.79 -14.38
CA THR A 71 9.26 13.70 -15.32
C THR A 71 10.50 12.85 -15.34
N GLY A 72 10.35 11.58 -15.55
CA GLY A 72 11.48 10.67 -15.62
C GLY A 72 11.07 9.33 -16.19
N LYS A 73 11.88 8.34 -15.90
CA LYS A 73 11.68 6.99 -16.39
C LYS A 73 11.65 6.02 -15.22
N TRP A 74 10.89 4.95 -15.39
CA TRP A 74 10.86 3.89 -14.40
C TRP A 74 11.06 2.52 -15.07
N ARG A 75 11.59 1.60 -14.31
CA ARG A 75 11.77 0.23 -14.75
C ARG A 75 11.78 -0.67 -13.52
N VAL A 76 11.70 -1.96 -13.76
CA VAL A 76 11.79 -2.95 -12.69
C VAL A 76 13.08 -3.72 -12.86
N GLU A 77 13.89 -3.77 -11.82
CA GLU A 77 15.13 -4.53 -11.81
C GLU A 77 15.26 -5.24 -10.47
N LYS A 78 15.62 -6.52 -10.51
CA LYS A 78 15.90 -7.29 -9.27
C LYS A 78 14.81 -7.15 -8.22
N ASP A 79 13.57 -7.31 -8.63
CA ASP A 79 12.42 -7.17 -7.75
C ASP A 79 12.34 -5.79 -7.08
N GLN A 80 12.80 -4.76 -7.76
CA GLN A 80 12.73 -3.39 -7.30
C GLN A 80 12.15 -2.48 -8.36
N LEU A 81 11.47 -1.44 -7.91
CA LEU A 81 10.99 -0.37 -8.76
C LEU A 81 12.08 0.70 -8.79
N CYS A 82 12.66 0.93 -9.96
CA CYS A 82 13.73 1.90 -10.12
C CYS A 82 13.22 3.12 -10.87
N VAL A 83 13.50 4.30 -10.33
CA VAL A 83 13.01 5.56 -10.86
C VAL A 83 14.18 6.52 -11.04
N GLU A 84 14.22 7.15 -12.20
CA GLU A 84 15.22 8.18 -12.49
C GLU A 84 14.51 9.39 -13.04
N PHE A 85 14.51 10.48 -12.31
CA PHE A 85 13.95 11.74 -12.77
C PHE A 85 14.95 12.49 -13.63
N ASP A 86 14.44 13.17 -14.65
CA ASP A 86 15.26 13.95 -15.56
C ASP A 86 16.05 15.00 -14.79
N LYS A 87 17.35 15.06 -15.05
CA LYS A 87 18.25 16.02 -14.41
C LYS A 87 18.42 15.84 -12.90
N GLU A 88 17.99 14.71 -12.37
CA GLU A 88 18.11 14.45 -10.93
C GLU A 88 18.67 13.05 -10.67
N PRO A 89 19.92 12.78 -11.10
CA PRO A 89 20.54 11.50 -10.76
C PRO A 89 20.85 11.44 -9.27
N PRO A 90 21.05 10.27 -8.70
CA PRO A 90 21.11 8.96 -9.37
C PRO A 90 19.74 8.29 -9.44
N VAL A 91 19.71 7.14 -10.12
CA VAL A 91 18.56 6.26 -10.10
C VAL A 91 18.31 5.82 -8.67
N LYS A 92 17.05 5.80 -8.26
CA LYS A 92 16.66 5.29 -6.95
C LYS A 92 15.82 4.05 -7.14
N CYS A 93 16.17 2.99 -6.45
CA CYS A 93 15.46 1.71 -6.53
C CYS A 93 14.83 1.38 -5.19
N TYR A 94 13.59 0.91 -5.24
CA TYR A 94 12.80 0.62 -4.06
C TYR A 94 12.22 -0.78 -4.11
N GLU A 95 12.25 -1.45 -2.97
CA GLU A 95 11.37 -2.61 -2.81
C GLU A 95 9.95 -2.09 -2.70
N VAL A 96 9.01 -2.84 -3.27
CA VAL A 96 7.60 -2.46 -3.23
C VAL A 96 6.88 -3.45 -2.33
N TRP A 97 6.30 -2.93 -1.27
CA TRP A 97 5.52 -3.72 -0.32
C TRP A 97 4.07 -3.28 -0.39
N MET A 98 3.15 -4.23 -0.47
CA MET A 98 1.73 -3.90 -0.62
C MET A 98 0.84 -4.78 0.24
N SER A 99 -0.30 -4.19 0.61
CA SER A 99 -1.44 -4.90 1.16
C SER A 99 -2.69 -4.22 0.63
N GLY A 100 -3.47 -4.91 -0.20
CA GLY A 100 -4.59 -4.30 -0.88
C GLY A 100 -4.12 -3.12 -1.73
N LYS A 101 -4.65 -1.93 -1.45
CA LYS A 101 -4.23 -0.71 -2.15
C LYS A 101 -3.07 0.00 -1.46
N LYS A 102 -2.75 -0.39 -0.25
CA LYS A 102 -1.65 0.25 0.48
C LYS A 102 -0.32 -0.15 -0.10
N VAL A 103 0.55 0.81 -0.27
CA VAL A 103 1.89 0.59 -0.80
C VAL A 103 2.92 1.27 0.08
N GLU A 104 4.04 0.60 0.25
CA GLU A 104 5.20 1.18 0.92
C GLU A 104 6.41 0.93 0.04
N LEU A 105 7.13 1.98 -0.29
CA LEU A 105 8.36 1.90 -1.06
C LEU A 105 9.53 1.99 -0.09
N ARG A 106 10.38 0.99 -0.11
CA ARG A 106 11.54 0.89 0.79
C ARG A 106 12.83 0.92 -0.01
N GLY A 107 13.60 1.98 0.16
CA GLY A 107 14.88 2.11 -0.48
C GLY A 107 16.00 2.09 0.54
N GLU A 108 17.15 1.56 0.17
CA GLU A 108 18.31 1.51 1.04
C GLU A 108 18.74 2.92 1.41
N GLY A 109 18.87 3.18 2.71
CA GLY A 109 19.27 4.49 3.20
C GLY A 109 18.20 5.58 3.07
N LEU A 110 16.98 5.21 2.69
CA LEU A 110 15.88 6.16 2.50
C LEU A 110 14.77 5.87 3.51
N LEU A 111 14.05 6.92 3.88
CA LEU A 111 12.84 6.73 4.68
C LEU A 111 11.78 6.08 3.81
N PRO A 112 11.00 5.14 4.35
CA PRO A 112 9.94 4.52 3.59
C PRO A 112 8.91 5.55 3.14
N LEU A 113 8.42 5.39 1.90
CA LEU A 113 7.34 6.21 1.37
C LEU A 113 6.06 5.38 1.44
N GLN A 114 5.05 5.92 2.06
CA GLN A 114 3.76 5.24 2.21
C GLN A 114 2.69 5.95 1.41
N GLY A 115 1.82 5.16 0.80
CA GLY A 115 0.72 5.70 0.03
C GLY A 115 -0.25 4.61 -0.39
N VAL A 116 -1.00 4.91 -1.43
CA VAL A 116 -1.94 3.98 -2.03
C VAL A 116 -1.70 3.91 -3.53
N VAL A 117 -2.07 2.77 -4.11
CA VAL A 117 -2.06 2.56 -5.56
C VAL A 117 -3.49 2.68 -6.03
N GLU A 118 -3.71 3.51 -7.03
CA GLU A 118 -5.04 3.70 -7.58
C GLU A 118 -4.97 4.06 -9.06
N PRO A 119 -6.06 3.95 -9.81
CA PRO A 119 -6.06 4.39 -11.20
C PRO A 119 -5.72 5.87 -11.27
N PRO A 120 -5.01 6.31 -12.33
CA PRO A 120 -4.70 7.73 -12.49
C PRO A 120 -5.97 8.57 -12.48
N THR A 121 -5.91 9.72 -11.82
CA THR A 121 -7.08 10.60 -11.72
C THR A 121 -7.42 11.27 -13.03
N GLY A 122 -6.56 11.19 -14.02
CA GLY A 122 -6.80 11.79 -15.32
C GLY A 122 -6.72 13.30 -15.33
N ARG A 123 -6.25 13.90 -14.26
CA ARG A 123 -6.10 15.34 -14.24
C ARG A 123 -4.89 15.76 -15.01
N LYS A 124 -5.10 16.67 -15.88
CA LYS A 124 -3.99 17.26 -16.64
C LYS A 124 -3.34 18.37 -15.85
#